data_6e196f2b3c117e2cd00c326e5426c35d
#
_entry.id   6e196f2b3c117e2cd00c326e5426c35d
#
_cell.length_a   1.000
_cell.length_b   1.000
_cell.length_c   1.000
_cell.angle_alpha   90.00
_cell.angle_beta   90.00
_cell.angle_gamma   90.00
#
_symmetry.space_group_name_H-M   'P 1'
#
loop_
_entity.id
_entity.type
_entity.pdbx_description
1 polymer ?
#
loop_
_entity_poly.entity_id
_entity_poly.type
_entity_poly.pdbx_seq_one_letter_code
_entity_poly.pdbx_strand_id
1 'polypeptide(L)'
;RVKACGARVMSVEQVEGVRDPDAEGWLADEGDPPRVWARDGLYPGTAFTRSLGDLAAEGVGVIADPEVKTVEITPAHLFFVVASDGVFEFLSSQEVVDMVAMHQDPRDACAAIAAESYKLWLEHENRTDDITIIIVHIRDAQNGVTKRTPAAPGRR
;
A
#
# COMPACT_ATOMS: atom_id res chain seq x y z
N ARG A 1 -6.76 8.51 -18.76
CA ARG A 1 -8.10 7.92 -18.68
C ARG A 1 -9.05 8.85 -17.95
N VAL A 2 -8.88 9.15 -16.68
CA VAL A 2 -9.81 10.00 -15.89
C VAL A 2 -10.03 11.38 -16.51
N LYS A 3 -8.99 12.08 -16.99
CA LYS A 3 -9.13 13.33 -17.74
C LYS A 3 -9.96 13.16 -19.01
N ALA A 4 -9.82 12.04 -19.74
CA ALA A 4 -10.60 11.73 -20.93
C ALA A 4 -12.09 11.45 -20.61
N CYS A 5 -12.41 11.04 -19.38
CA CYS A 5 -13.79 10.92 -18.88
C CYS A 5 -14.36 12.25 -18.35
N GLY A 6 -13.63 13.36 -18.50
CA GLY A 6 -14.06 14.68 -18.08
C GLY A 6 -13.75 15.02 -16.61
N ALA A 7 -12.97 14.19 -15.92
CA ALA A 7 -12.51 14.51 -14.58
C ALA A 7 -11.44 15.60 -14.58
N ARG A 8 -11.36 16.36 -13.48
CA ARG A 8 -10.23 17.22 -13.15
C ARG A 8 -9.25 16.44 -12.30
N VAL A 9 -7.95 16.70 -12.47
CA VAL A 9 -6.89 16.14 -11.61
C VAL A 9 -6.15 17.32 -11.01
N MET A 10 -6.38 17.58 -9.73
CA MET A 10 -5.96 18.80 -9.03
C MET A 10 -5.68 18.45 -7.56
N SER A 11 -4.74 19.17 -6.92
CA SER A 11 -4.56 19.10 -5.47
C SER A 11 -5.76 19.74 -4.74
N VAL A 12 -5.87 19.48 -3.44
CA VAL A 12 -6.89 20.15 -2.59
C VAL A 12 -6.70 21.66 -2.64
N GLU A 13 -5.47 22.16 -2.53
CA GLU A 13 -5.16 23.59 -2.59
C GLU A 13 -5.57 24.25 -3.91
N GLN A 14 -5.42 23.54 -5.04
CA GLN A 14 -5.89 24.03 -6.34
C GLN A 14 -7.41 24.12 -6.40
N VAL A 15 -8.11 23.13 -5.84
CA VAL A 15 -9.57 23.11 -5.82
C VAL A 15 -10.14 24.18 -4.89
N GLU A 16 -9.47 24.44 -3.78
CA GLU A 16 -9.82 25.48 -2.81
C GLU A 16 -9.40 26.91 -3.25
N GLY A 17 -8.66 27.02 -4.36
CA GLY A 17 -8.21 28.29 -4.90
C GLY A 17 -7.03 28.91 -4.15
N VAL A 18 -6.33 28.15 -3.35
CA VAL A 18 -5.11 28.56 -2.64
C VAL A 18 -3.90 28.52 -3.59
N ARG A 19 -3.88 27.57 -4.51
CA ARG A 19 -2.87 27.40 -5.54
C ARG A 19 -3.49 27.61 -6.93
N ASP A 20 -2.67 28.05 -7.89
CA ASP A 20 -3.08 28.21 -9.29
C ASP A 20 -3.66 26.87 -9.83
N PRO A 21 -4.92 26.85 -10.29
CA PRO A 21 -5.56 25.66 -10.80
C PRO A 21 -4.89 25.11 -12.08
N ASP A 22 -4.20 25.96 -12.82
CA ASP A 22 -3.51 25.59 -14.07
C ASP A 22 -2.02 25.23 -13.86
N ALA A 23 -1.52 25.32 -12.62
CA ALA A 23 -0.14 24.90 -12.32
C ALA A 23 0.03 23.41 -12.60
N GLU A 24 0.96 23.07 -13.48
CA GLU A 24 1.31 21.71 -13.81
C GLU A 24 2.46 21.20 -12.92
N GLY A 25 2.42 19.91 -12.69
CA GLY A 25 3.42 19.20 -11.89
C GLY A 25 3.05 19.17 -10.41
N TRP A 26 3.45 18.09 -9.79
CA TRP A 26 3.38 17.86 -8.35
C TRP A 26 4.64 17.10 -7.93
N LEU A 27 5.25 17.52 -6.84
CA LEU A 27 6.40 16.85 -6.24
C LEU A 27 5.98 16.21 -4.92
N ALA A 28 6.58 15.10 -4.56
CA ALA A 28 6.21 14.35 -3.37
C ALA A 28 6.39 15.13 -2.05
N ASP A 29 7.23 16.16 -2.06
CA ASP A 29 7.46 17.08 -0.94
C ASP A 29 6.46 18.26 -0.89
N GLU A 30 5.56 18.37 -1.87
CA GLU A 30 4.52 19.42 -1.91
C GLU A 30 3.25 19.06 -1.13
N GLY A 31 3.25 17.99 -0.32
CA GLY A 31 2.11 17.55 0.48
C GLY A 31 1.13 16.65 -0.26
N ASP A 32 -0.16 16.86 -0.04
CA ASP A 32 -1.24 15.98 -0.52
C ASP A 32 -1.22 15.81 -2.05
N PRO A 33 -1.25 14.57 -2.59
CA PRO A 33 -1.17 14.33 -4.02
C PRO A 33 -2.39 14.84 -4.78
N PRO A 34 -2.27 15.09 -6.09
CA PRO A 34 -3.42 15.42 -6.93
C PRO A 34 -4.50 14.35 -6.84
N ARG A 35 -5.75 14.81 -6.74
CA ARG A 35 -6.93 13.98 -6.59
C ARG A 35 -7.83 14.07 -7.81
N VAL A 36 -8.68 13.07 -8.00
CA VAL A 36 -9.68 13.02 -9.07
C VAL A 36 -10.96 13.71 -8.60
N TRP A 37 -11.42 14.70 -9.37
CA TRP A 37 -12.64 15.46 -9.09
C TRP A 37 -13.58 15.42 -10.29
N ALA A 38 -14.87 15.39 -10.01
CA ALA A 38 -15.86 15.61 -11.05
C ALA A 38 -15.70 17.01 -11.67
N ARG A 39 -16.14 17.17 -12.91
CA ARG A 39 -16.00 18.43 -13.67
C ARG A 39 -16.58 19.62 -12.90
N ASP A 40 -17.75 19.43 -12.33
CA ASP A 40 -18.54 20.51 -11.72
C ASP A 40 -18.79 20.27 -10.22
N GLY A 41 -17.91 19.50 -9.53
CA GLY A 41 -18.11 19.13 -8.14
C GLY A 41 -16.82 18.92 -7.35
N LEU A 42 -16.95 18.87 -6.02
CA LEU A 42 -15.89 18.59 -5.06
C LEU A 42 -15.97 17.13 -4.58
N TYR A 43 -16.20 16.23 -5.51
CA TYR A 43 -16.23 14.78 -5.30
C TYR A 43 -15.61 14.07 -6.52
N PRO A 44 -15.18 12.83 -6.44
CA PRO A 44 -15.03 12.00 -5.24
C PRO A 44 -13.83 12.42 -4.36
N GLY A 45 -12.83 13.13 -4.89
CA GLY A 45 -11.63 13.53 -4.17
C GLY A 45 -10.65 12.38 -3.92
N THR A 46 -10.66 11.34 -4.75
CA THR A 46 -9.79 10.17 -4.60
C THR A 46 -8.38 10.44 -5.14
N ALA A 47 -7.35 10.02 -4.40
CA ALA A 47 -5.96 10.08 -4.86
C ALA A 47 -5.54 8.86 -5.70
N PHE A 48 -6.47 7.99 -6.04
CA PHE A 48 -6.27 6.80 -6.86
C PHE A 48 -7.22 6.77 -8.06
N THR A 49 -6.91 5.94 -9.06
CA THR A 49 -7.68 5.83 -10.31
C THR A 49 -8.23 4.43 -10.55
N ARG A 50 -8.08 3.54 -9.57
CA ARG A 50 -8.63 2.18 -9.57
C ARG A 50 -9.15 1.84 -8.18
N SER A 51 -10.38 1.34 -8.12
CA SER A 51 -11.05 0.97 -6.86
C SER A 51 -12.19 -0.02 -7.13
N LEU A 52 -12.56 -0.77 -6.10
CA LEU A 52 -13.76 -1.61 -6.11
C LEU A 52 -14.87 -0.91 -5.31
N GLY A 53 -16.04 -0.74 -5.91
CA GLY A 53 -17.23 -0.26 -5.21
C GLY A 53 -17.38 1.25 -5.05
N ASP A 54 -16.48 2.04 -5.60
CA ASP A 54 -16.46 3.51 -5.53
C ASP A 54 -17.36 4.12 -6.63
N LEU A 55 -18.68 3.91 -6.54
CA LEU A 55 -19.64 4.22 -7.58
C LEU A 55 -19.62 5.70 -8.04
N ALA A 56 -19.40 6.63 -7.12
CA ALA A 56 -19.28 8.04 -7.45
C ALA A 56 -18.01 8.32 -8.28
N ALA A 57 -16.95 7.60 -8.03
CA ALA A 57 -15.68 7.71 -8.74
C ALA A 57 -15.72 7.01 -10.12
N GLU A 58 -16.51 5.95 -10.29
CA GLU A 58 -16.72 5.28 -11.57
C GLU A 58 -17.25 6.25 -12.64
N GLY A 59 -18.17 7.13 -12.26
CA GLY A 59 -18.73 8.14 -13.16
C GLY A 59 -17.71 9.14 -13.72
N VAL A 60 -16.52 9.24 -13.11
CA VAL A 60 -15.43 10.12 -13.54
C VAL A 60 -14.18 9.34 -13.98
N GLY A 61 -14.36 8.06 -14.29
CA GLY A 61 -13.33 7.23 -14.93
C GLY A 61 -12.40 6.48 -13.98
N VAL A 62 -12.71 6.38 -12.69
CA VAL A 62 -12.11 5.37 -11.81
C VAL A 62 -12.69 4.01 -12.19
N ILE A 63 -11.88 2.97 -12.26
CA ILE A 63 -12.29 1.65 -12.76
C ILE A 63 -11.87 0.56 -11.78
N ALA A 64 -12.57 -0.58 -11.83
CA ALA A 64 -12.26 -1.74 -11.00
C ALA A 64 -11.20 -2.68 -11.61
N ASP A 65 -10.90 -2.54 -12.91
CA ASP A 65 -9.93 -3.41 -13.60
C ASP A 65 -8.53 -3.24 -13.00
N PRO A 66 -7.93 -4.28 -12.40
CA PRO A 66 -6.61 -4.17 -11.80
C PRO A 66 -5.51 -4.18 -12.86
N GLU A 67 -4.36 -3.62 -12.53
CA GLU A 67 -3.12 -3.94 -13.22
C GLU A 67 -2.57 -5.26 -12.69
N VAL A 68 -2.26 -6.19 -13.59
CA VAL A 68 -1.77 -7.53 -13.21
C VAL A 68 -0.36 -7.73 -13.73
N LYS A 69 0.53 -8.15 -12.84
CA LYS A 69 1.88 -8.58 -13.18
C LYS A 69 2.12 -9.99 -12.67
N THR A 70 2.53 -10.87 -13.57
CA THR A 70 2.95 -12.24 -13.21
C THR A 70 4.47 -12.27 -13.11
N VAL A 71 4.97 -12.83 -12.00
CA VAL A 71 6.40 -13.00 -11.75
C VAL A 71 6.66 -14.46 -11.46
N GLU A 72 7.64 -15.07 -12.14
CA GLU A 72 8.11 -16.40 -11.83
C GLU A 72 8.92 -16.38 -10.53
N ILE A 73 8.53 -17.22 -9.58
CA ILE A 73 9.25 -17.33 -8.30
C ILE A 73 10.53 -18.13 -8.52
N THR A 74 11.66 -17.54 -8.17
CA THR A 74 12.99 -18.15 -8.23
C THR A 74 13.61 -18.21 -6.82
N PRO A 75 14.71 -18.95 -6.61
CA PRO A 75 15.42 -18.97 -5.32
C PRO A 75 15.95 -17.62 -4.85
N ALA A 76 16.00 -16.61 -5.72
CA ALA A 76 16.38 -15.24 -5.38
C ALA A 76 15.24 -14.47 -4.68
N HIS A 77 13.99 -14.93 -4.81
CA HIS A 77 12.84 -14.35 -4.14
C HIS A 77 12.68 -14.97 -2.75
N LEU A 78 13.08 -14.26 -1.71
CA LEU A 78 13.10 -14.78 -0.35
C LEU A 78 11.75 -14.63 0.37
N PHE A 79 11.06 -13.54 0.09
CA PHE A 79 9.75 -13.21 0.67
C PHE A 79 9.02 -12.19 -0.20
N PHE A 80 7.75 -11.97 0.10
CA PHE A 80 7.01 -10.79 -0.37
C PHE A 80 6.20 -10.19 0.77
N VAL A 81 5.90 -8.91 0.64
CA VAL A 81 5.14 -8.13 1.63
C VAL A 81 3.88 -7.58 0.98
N VAL A 82 2.78 -7.64 1.70
CA VAL A 82 1.53 -6.97 1.39
C VAL A 82 1.16 -6.10 2.58
N ALA A 83 1.03 -4.81 2.37
CA ALA A 83 0.71 -3.88 3.44
C ALA A 83 -0.21 -2.75 2.95
N SER A 84 -0.90 -2.10 3.90
CA SER A 84 -1.67 -0.88 3.64
C SER A 84 -0.73 0.33 3.49
N ASP A 85 -1.30 1.46 3.06
CA ASP A 85 -0.63 2.75 3.02
C ASP A 85 -0.21 3.24 4.41
N GLY A 86 -0.91 2.82 5.49
CA GLY A 86 -0.44 3.04 6.86
C GLY A 86 0.99 2.59 7.14
N VAL A 87 1.56 1.68 6.32
CA VAL A 87 2.98 1.33 6.33
C VAL A 87 3.77 2.18 5.34
N PHE A 88 3.29 2.27 4.10
CA PHE A 88 4.06 2.84 2.99
C PHE A 88 3.99 4.37 2.87
N GLU A 89 3.20 5.05 3.70
CA GLU A 89 3.18 6.51 3.73
C GLU A 89 4.53 7.10 4.15
N PHE A 90 5.16 6.51 5.16
CA PHE A 90 6.43 7.00 5.72
C PHE A 90 7.60 6.03 5.58
N LEU A 91 7.37 4.79 5.19
CA LEU A 91 8.42 3.80 4.95
C LEU A 91 8.51 3.49 3.45
N SER A 92 9.68 3.64 2.88
CA SER A 92 9.94 3.20 1.51
C SER A 92 9.92 1.67 1.42
N SER A 93 9.70 1.15 0.20
CA SER A 93 9.76 -0.29 -0.05
C SER A 93 11.10 -0.92 0.35
N GLN A 94 12.21 -0.18 0.19
CA GLN A 94 13.54 -0.68 0.55
C GLN A 94 13.70 -0.78 2.08
N GLU A 95 13.27 0.23 2.83
CA GLU A 95 13.32 0.18 4.29
C GLU A 95 12.51 -0.98 4.86
N VAL A 96 11.30 -1.22 4.32
CA VAL A 96 10.48 -2.37 4.70
C VAL A 96 11.21 -3.69 4.41
N VAL A 97 11.83 -3.84 3.24
CA VAL A 97 12.61 -5.04 2.87
C VAL A 97 13.81 -5.22 3.81
N ASP A 98 14.53 -4.16 4.12
CA ASP A 98 15.69 -4.20 5.02
C ASP A 98 15.27 -4.59 6.44
N MET A 99 14.14 -4.07 6.92
CA MET A 99 13.57 -4.45 8.22
C MET A 99 13.16 -5.93 8.24
N VAL A 100 12.52 -6.45 7.20
CA VAL A 100 12.21 -7.90 7.10
C VAL A 100 13.47 -8.74 7.16
N ALA A 101 14.53 -8.33 6.46
CA ALA A 101 15.80 -9.06 6.41
C ALA A 101 16.52 -9.15 7.77
N MET A 102 16.25 -8.24 8.71
CA MET A 102 16.79 -8.28 10.06
C MET A 102 16.17 -9.34 10.97
N HIS A 103 15.03 -9.91 10.58
CA HIS A 103 14.27 -10.86 11.42
C HIS A 103 14.17 -12.24 10.74
N GLN A 104 14.36 -13.31 11.54
CA GLN A 104 14.16 -14.68 11.04
C GLN A 104 12.70 -15.10 11.08
N ASP A 105 11.94 -14.65 12.08
CA ASP A 105 10.50 -14.89 12.20
C ASP A 105 9.74 -13.72 11.54
N PRO A 106 8.88 -14.00 10.55
CA PRO A 106 8.09 -12.97 9.89
C PRO A 106 7.14 -12.24 10.85
N ARG A 107 6.75 -12.84 11.97
CA ARG A 107 5.92 -12.18 12.99
C ARG A 107 6.68 -11.07 13.72
N ASP A 108 7.96 -11.31 14.02
CA ASP A 108 8.81 -10.30 14.63
C ASP A 108 9.06 -9.14 13.67
N ALA A 109 9.26 -9.44 12.38
CA ALA A 109 9.35 -8.43 11.34
C ALA A 109 8.06 -7.60 11.21
N CYS A 110 6.88 -8.23 11.19
CA CYS A 110 5.59 -7.54 11.18
C CYS A 110 5.44 -6.61 12.38
N ALA A 111 5.79 -7.08 13.58
CA ALA A 111 5.69 -6.29 14.80
C ALA A 111 6.64 -5.07 14.78
N ALA A 112 7.87 -5.27 14.29
CA ALA A 112 8.85 -4.20 14.18
C ALA A 112 8.42 -3.12 13.17
N ILE A 113 7.95 -3.53 11.99
CA ILE A 113 7.49 -2.61 10.94
C ILE A 113 6.23 -1.85 11.40
N ALA A 114 5.27 -2.55 12.01
CA ALA A 114 4.07 -1.89 12.53
C ALA A 114 4.40 -0.86 13.62
N ALA A 115 5.36 -1.16 14.51
CA ALA A 115 5.79 -0.24 15.55
C ALA A 115 6.50 1.00 14.97
N GLU A 116 7.38 0.82 13.98
CA GLU A 116 8.06 1.94 13.33
C GLU A 116 7.07 2.79 12.52
N SER A 117 6.16 2.17 11.76
CA SER A 117 5.10 2.89 11.06
C SER A 117 4.26 3.75 12.02
N TYR A 118 3.82 3.16 13.14
CA TYR A 118 3.05 3.88 14.16
C TYR A 118 3.80 5.08 14.73
N LYS A 119 5.10 4.91 15.01
CA LYS A 119 5.97 5.98 15.49
C LYS A 119 6.08 7.11 14.46
N LEU A 120 6.33 6.78 13.20
CA LEU A 120 6.46 7.77 12.12
C LEU A 120 5.17 8.54 11.89
N TRP A 121 4.00 7.88 11.98
CA TRP A 121 2.71 8.57 11.93
C TRP A 121 2.59 9.63 13.01
N LEU A 122 2.95 9.32 14.26
CA LEU A 122 2.89 10.28 15.38
C LEU A 122 3.97 11.38 15.31
N GLU A 123 5.05 11.16 14.57
CA GLU A 123 6.09 12.18 14.34
C GLU A 123 5.69 13.20 13.27
N HIS A 124 4.91 12.77 12.27
CA HIS A 124 4.56 13.59 11.11
C HIS A 124 3.12 14.10 11.14
N GLU A 125 2.21 13.37 11.79
CA GLU A 125 0.79 13.64 11.81
C GLU A 125 0.23 13.65 13.24
N ASN A 126 -0.95 14.25 13.42
CA ASN A 126 -1.65 14.24 14.72
C ASN A 126 -2.48 12.97 14.96
N ARG A 127 -2.43 12.02 14.05
CA ARG A 127 -3.19 10.76 14.07
C ARG A 127 -2.39 9.67 13.36
N THR A 128 -2.85 8.44 13.51
CA THR A 128 -2.35 7.32 12.70
C THR A 128 -3.43 6.87 11.72
N ASP A 129 -3.01 6.24 10.63
CA ASP A 129 -3.91 5.44 9.81
C ASP A 129 -3.89 3.96 10.26
N ASP A 130 -4.78 3.14 9.70
CA ASP A 130 -4.82 1.70 9.94
C ASP A 130 -3.58 1.03 9.35
N ILE A 131 -2.81 0.37 10.20
CA ILE A 131 -1.57 -0.30 9.84
C ILE A 131 -1.82 -1.80 9.70
N THR A 132 -1.79 -2.30 8.47
CA THR A 132 -1.93 -3.72 8.17
C THR A 132 -0.72 -4.20 7.39
N ILE A 133 -0.11 -5.32 7.82
CA ILE A 133 1.03 -5.92 7.12
C ILE A 133 0.97 -7.45 7.16
N ILE A 134 1.31 -8.06 6.03
CA ILE A 134 1.48 -9.51 5.86
C ILE A 134 2.84 -9.76 5.22
N ILE A 135 3.66 -10.59 5.84
CA ILE A 135 4.94 -11.04 5.29
C ILE A 135 4.87 -12.53 5.00
N VAL A 136 5.19 -12.91 3.78
CA VAL A 136 5.19 -14.30 3.32
C VAL A 136 6.60 -14.70 2.91
N HIS A 137 7.24 -15.57 3.70
CA HIS A 137 8.52 -16.15 3.33
C HIS A 137 8.32 -17.25 2.28
N ILE A 138 9.09 -17.16 1.20
CA ILE A 138 9.11 -18.17 0.13
C ILE A 138 10.10 -19.25 0.55
N ARG A 139 9.63 -20.49 0.66
CA ARG A 139 10.47 -21.65 0.99
C ARG A 139 10.51 -22.58 -0.21
N ASP A 140 11.69 -23.11 -0.51
CA ASP A 140 11.82 -24.17 -1.52
C ASP A 140 10.94 -25.37 -1.14
N ALA A 141 10.06 -25.76 -2.04
CA ALA A 141 9.19 -26.93 -1.86
C ALA A 141 9.98 -28.23 -1.63
N GLN A 142 11.26 -28.28 -2.04
CA GLN A 142 12.14 -29.42 -1.85
C GLN A 142 12.71 -29.52 -0.42
N ASN A 143 12.79 -28.44 0.33
CA ASN A 143 13.29 -28.43 1.72
C ASN A 143 12.17 -28.48 2.77
N GLY A 144 10.91 -28.48 2.36
CA GLY A 144 9.73 -28.40 3.24
C GLY A 144 9.20 -29.72 3.78
N VAL A 145 9.81 -30.88 3.45
CA VAL A 145 9.43 -32.16 4.04
C VAL A 145 10.20 -32.41 5.33
N THR A 146 10.01 -31.60 6.34
CA THR A 146 10.26 -32.07 7.71
C THR A 146 9.21 -33.13 8.03
N LYS A 147 9.64 -34.41 8.07
CA LYS A 147 8.85 -35.53 8.55
C LYS A 147 8.21 -35.15 9.89
N ARG A 148 6.89 -34.99 9.91
CA ARG A 148 6.15 -34.98 11.17
C ARG A 148 6.35 -36.35 11.79
N THR A 149 7.16 -36.42 12.83
CA THR A 149 7.27 -37.61 13.68
C THR A 149 5.87 -37.88 14.25
N PRO A 150 5.27 -39.04 14.07
CA PRO A 150 3.99 -39.34 14.70
C PRO A 150 4.18 -39.30 16.22
N ALA A 151 3.28 -38.62 16.92
CA ALA A 151 3.24 -38.65 18.38
C ALA A 151 3.11 -40.10 18.84
N ALA A 152 3.97 -40.51 19.78
CA ALA A 152 3.92 -41.82 20.39
C ALA A 152 2.55 -42.02 21.08
N PRO A 153 1.93 -43.19 20.99
CA PRO A 153 0.66 -43.46 21.65
C PRO A 153 0.87 -43.42 23.17
N GLY A 154 0.09 -42.58 23.84
CA GLY A 154 0.10 -42.49 25.30
C GLY A 154 -0.20 -43.84 25.94
N ARG A 155 0.66 -44.27 26.85
CA ARG A 155 0.37 -45.38 27.75
C ARG A 155 -0.74 -44.95 28.72
N ARG A 156 -1.75 -45.83 28.78
CA ARG A 156 -2.77 -45.78 29.87
C ARG A 156 -2.15 -46.25 31.19
#